data_c4d2c0a4b5fdcb43a4901f5ba83c2299
#
_entry.id   c4d2c0a4b5fdcb43a4901f5ba83c2299
#
_cell.length_a   1.000
_cell.length_b   1.000
_cell.length_c   1.000
_cell.angle_alpha   90.00
_cell.angle_beta   90.00
_cell.angle_gamma   90.00
#
_symmetry.space_group_name_H-M   'P 1'
#
loop_
_entity.id
_entity.type
_entity.pdbx_description
1 polymer ?
#
loop_
_entity_poly.entity_id
_entity_poly.type
_entity_poly.pdbx_seq_one_letter_code
_entity_poly.pdbx_strand_id
1 'polypeptide(L)'
;MEGEVRITRKAIWGNTMGFVLLFFAFLAVIFVMMSIKVVRQGYQYTIERFGRYTMTAQPGINIVVPLVDRVGRKVNMMEQVLDIPGQEIITKDNAMVAVDGVVFFQVLDAARAAYEVSDLYLAIMQLATTNLRTVMGSMDLDETLSKRDEINARLLTVVDQATESWGVKITRVELKDIRPPADIVNAMGRQMKAEREKRAIIIESEGQRQNQINIAEGQKQSQILEAEGRREAAYRDAEARERSAQAEATATELVSKAIENGSPQAINYFVAQKYVEAIGMFASSPNAKTILFPIEASALIGTLGGIGEIAKDALSDKSRS
;
A
#
# COMPACT_ATOMS: atom_id res chain seq x y z
N MET A 1 -38.75 -61.47 -85.14
CA MET A 1 -39.23 -61.37 -83.73
C MET A 1 -38.16 -61.46 -82.66
N GLU A 2 -36.95 -62.00 -82.89
CA GLU A 2 -35.90 -62.12 -81.89
C GLU A 2 -35.09 -60.82 -81.63
N GLY A 3 -35.08 -59.84 -82.58
CA GLY A 3 -34.30 -58.60 -82.48
C GLY A 3 -34.91 -57.59 -81.52
N GLU A 4 -36.26 -57.47 -81.47
CA GLU A 4 -36.97 -56.49 -80.62
C GLU A 4 -36.92 -56.87 -79.14
N VAL A 5 -36.92 -58.13 -78.82
CA VAL A 5 -36.89 -58.62 -77.43
C VAL A 5 -35.49 -58.37 -76.79
N ARG A 6 -34.39 -58.36 -77.59
CA ARG A 6 -33.04 -58.08 -77.11
C ARG A 6 -32.80 -56.59 -76.82
N ILE A 7 -33.44 -55.68 -77.59
CA ILE A 7 -33.28 -54.23 -77.40
C ILE A 7 -34.05 -53.77 -76.15
N THR A 8 -35.30 -54.28 -75.94
CA THR A 8 -36.07 -53.96 -74.76
C THR A 8 -35.43 -54.47 -73.46
N ARG A 9 -34.85 -55.70 -73.49
CA ARG A 9 -34.12 -56.23 -72.33
C ARG A 9 -32.86 -55.41 -71.99
N LYS A 10 -32.05 -54.95 -72.95
CA LYS A 10 -30.90 -54.06 -72.70
C LYS A 10 -31.31 -52.68 -72.15
N ALA A 11 -32.41 -52.10 -72.63
CA ALA A 11 -32.91 -50.81 -72.14
C ALA A 11 -33.47 -50.92 -70.68
N ILE A 12 -34.18 -52.02 -70.37
CA ILE A 12 -34.66 -52.26 -69.01
C ILE A 12 -33.53 -52.54 -68.06
N TRP A 13 -32.46 -53.26 -68.43
CA TRP A 13 -31.33 -53.55 -67.63
C TRP A 13 -30.41 -52.24 -67.43
N GLY A 14 -30.34 -51.39 -68.43
CA GLY A 14 -29.62 -50.11 -68.31
C GLY A 14 -30.31 -49.12 -67.31
N ASN A 15 -31.64 -49.07 -67.36
CA ASN A 15 -32.41 -48.25 -66.43
C ASN A 15 -32.40 -48.83 -65.01
N THR A 16 -32.50 -50.13 -64.83
CA THR A 16 -32.40 -50.76 -63.49
C THR A 16 -30.99 -50.58 -62.89
N MET A 17 -29.93 -50.73 -63.68
CA MET A 17 -28.55 -50.39 -63.20
C MET A 17 -28.39 -48.94 -62.84
N GLY A 18 -28.99 -47.99 -63.58
CA GLY A 18 -28.98 -46.56 -63.26
C GLY A 18 -29.71 -46.26 -61.92
N PHE A 19 -30.82 -46.83 -61.68
CA PHE A 19 -31.59 -46.74 -60.42
C PHE A 19 -30.77 -47.28 -59.21
N VAL A 20 -30.16 -48.46 -59.42
CA VAL A 20 -29.30 -49.07 -58.37
C VAL A 20 -28.08 -48.21 -58.04
N LEU A 21 -27.42 -47.66 -59.05
CA LEU A 21 -26.31 -46.73 -58.84
C LEU A 21 -26.72 -45.44 -58.10
N LEU A 22 -27.87 -44.84 -58.49
CA LEU A 22 -28.43 -43.67 -57.80
C LEU A 22 -28.78 -43.99 -56.36
N PHE A 23 -29.35 -45.13 -56.07
CA PHE A 23 -29.69 -45.62 -54.72
C PHE A 23 -28.44 -45.78 -53.88
N PHE A 24 -27.38 -46.42 -54.38
CA PHE A 24 -26.11 -46.54 -53.67
C PHE A 24 -25.38 -45.16 -53.50
N ALA A 25 -25.45 -44.26 -54.48
CA ALA A 25 -24.93 -42.91 -54.37
C ALA A 25 -25.66 -42.13 -53.29
N PHE A 26 -27.01 -42.21 -53.25
CA PHE A 26 -27.79 -41.58 -52.21
C PHE A 26 -27.48 -42.13 -50.81
N LEU A 27 -27.32 -43.46 -50.71
CA LEU A 27 -26.97 -44.12 -49.46
C LEU A 27 -25.54 -43.72 -49.01
N ALA A 28 -24.59 -43.55 -49.93
CA ALA A 28 -23.25 -43.06 -49.67
C ALA A 28 -23.29 -41.63 -49.16
N VAL A 29 -24.10 -40.76 -49.74
CA VAL A 29 -24.27 -39.36 -49.27
C VAL A 29 -24.83 -39.33 -47.83
N ILE A 30 -25.86 -40.14 -47.57
CA ILE A 30 -26.41 -40.27 -46.20
C ILE A 30 -25.34 -40.76 -45.24
N PHE A 31 -24.55 -41.75 -45.63
CA PHE A 31 -23.48 -42.30 -44.80
C PHE A 31 -22.41 -41.22 -44.47
N VAL A 32 -21.99 -40.40 -45.45
CA VAL A 32 -21.08 -39.31 -45.28
C VAL A 32 -21.67 -38.24 -44.37
N MET A 33 -22.93 -37.87 -44.55
CA MET A 33 -23.60 -36.90 -43.67
C MET A 33 -23.71 -37.41 -42.23
N MET A 34 -23.96 -38.66 -42.01
CA MET A 34 -23.98 -39.27 -40.67
C MET A 34 -22.61 -39.40 -40.04
N SER A 35 -21.53 -39.41 -40.85
CA SER A 35 -20.16 -39.51 -40.41
C SER A 35 -19.65 -38.20 -39.80
N ILE A 36 -20.24 -37.07 -40.14
CA ILE A 36 -19.78 -35.74 -39.68
C ILE A 36 -20.43 -35.44 -38.33
N LYS A 37 -19.60 -35.20 -37.32
CA LYS A 37 -20.01 -34.70 -36.00
C LYS A 37 -19.36 -33.37 -35.71
N VAL A 38 -20.17 -32.37 -35.42
CA VAL A 38 -19.73 -31.03 -35.04
C VAL A 38 -19.69 -30.94 -33.51
N VAL A 39 -18.54 -30.62 -32.97
CA VAL A 39 -18.32 -30.40 -31.52
C VAL A 39 -18.26 -28.90 -31.27
N ARG A 40 -19.01 -28.40 -30.28
CA ARG A 40 -19.02 -26.99 -29.90
C ARG A 40 -17.73 -26.61 -29.20
N GLN A 41 -17.32 -25.35 -29.36
CA GLN A 41 -16.21 -24.78 -28.61
C GLN A 41 -16.48 -24.92 -27.10
N GLY A 42 -15.42 -25.26 -26.34
CA GLY A 42 -15.50 -25.49 -24.89
C GLY A 42 -15.96 -26.89 -24.49
N TYR A 43 -16.28 -27.76 -25.44
CA TYR A 43 -16.67 -29.18 -25.18
C TYR A 43 -15.72 -30.11 -25.92
N GLN A 44 -15.52 -31.29 -25.33
CA GLN A 44 -14.92 -32.43 -26.00
C GLN A 44 -15.86 -33.65 -25.85
N TYR A 45 -15.96 -34.46 -26.90
CA TYR A 45 -16.79 -35.64 -26.88
C TYR A 45 -15.91 -36.88 -26.95
N THR A 46 -16.11 -37.81 -26.02
CA THR A 46 -15.46 -39.12 -26.12
C THR A 46 -16.17 -39.99 -27.16
N ILE A 47 -15.39 -40.64 -28.02
CA ILE A 47 -15.90 -41.58 -29.05
C ILE A 47 -15.56 -42.97 -28.60
N GLU A 48 -16.62 -43.80 -28.55
CA GLU A 48 -16.55 -45.20 -28.19
C GLU A 48 -16.83 -46.06 -29.43
N ARG A 49 -16.01 -47.09 -29.60
CA ARG A 49 -16.20 -48.12 -30.59
C ARG A 49 -16.50 -49.44 -29.91
N PHE A 50 -17.74 -49.97 -30.10
CA PHE A 50 -18.20 -51.18 -29.43
C PHE A 50 -18.03 -51.12 -27.89
N GLY A 51 -18.27 -49.96 -27.27
CA GLY A 51 -18.16 -49.77 -25.83
C GLY A 51 -16.74 -49.56 -25.32
N ARG A 52 -15.73 -49.48 -26.21
CA ARG A 52 -14.34 -49.14 -25.83
C ARG A 52 -13.98 -47.74 -26.28
N TYR A 53 -13.38 -46.93 -25.41
CA TYR A 53 -12.83 -45.64 -25.78
C TYR A 53 -11.81 -45.76 -26.92
N THR A 54 -11.95 -44.92 -27.92
CA THR A 54 -11.06 -44.89 -29.09
C THR A 54 -10.37 -43.56 -29.25
N MET A 55 -11.10 -42.43 -29.18
CA MET A 55 -10.56 -41.11 -29.37
C MET A 55 -11.45 -40.05 -28.73
N THR A 56 -10.86 -38.87 -28.52
CA THR A 56 -11.60 -37.67 -28.08
C THR A 56 -11.77 -36.72 -29.27
N ALA A 57 -13.03 -36.42 -29.60
CA ALA A 57 -13.37 -35.44 -30.63
C ALA A 57 -13.16 -34.02 -30.10
N GLN A 58 -12.28 -33.28 -30.74
CA GLN A 58 -11.94 -31.89 -30.44
C GLN A 58 -13.02 -30.93 -30.96
N PRO A 59 -13.09 -29.68 -30.48
CA PRO A 59 -13.97 -28.66 -31.04
C PRO A 59 -13.77 -28.49 -32.55
N GLY A 60 -14.89 -28.46 -33.29
CA GLY A 60 -14.89 -28.39 -34.75
C GLY A 60 -15.54 -29.58 -35.39
N ILE A 61 -15.16 -29.86 -36.65
CA ILE A 61 -15.67 -30.97 -37.46
C ILE A 61 -14.84 -32.21 -37.22
N ASN A 62 -15.48 -33.30 -36.79
CA ASN A 62 -14.85 -34.59 -36.58
C ASN A 62 -15.55 -35.64 -37.43
N ILE A 63 -14.78 -36.58 -37.98
CA ILE A 63 -15.28 -37.68 -38.78
C ILE A 63 -15.32 -38.93 -37.89
N VAL A 64 -16.48 -39.53 -37.79
CA VAL A 64 -16.73 -40.76 -37.03
C VAL A 64 -17.38 -41.79 -37.92
N VAL A 65 -17.14 -43.08 -37.70
CA VAL A 65 -17.73 -44.16 -38.49
C VAL A 65 -19.17 -44.39 -38.00
N PRO A 66 -20.20 -44.02 -38.78
CA PRO A 66 -21.58 -44.22 -38.37
C PRO A 66 -21.85 -45.71 -38.16
N LEU A 67 -22.76 -46.02 -37.25
CA LEU A 67 -23.15 -47.37 -36.80
C LEU A 67 -22.14 -48.07 -35.88
N VAL A 68 -20.84 -47.78 -36.02
CA VAL A 68 -19.75 -48.41 -35.23
C VAL A 68 -19.32 -47.52 -34.07
N ASP A 69 -19.15 -46.23 -34.37
CA ASP A 69 -18.72 -45.25 -33.38
C ASP A 69 -19.91 -44.54 -32.73
N ARG A 70 -19.89 -44.47 -31.43
CA ARG A 70 -20.91 -43.81 -30.63
C ARG A 70 -20.25 -42.67 -29.79
N VAL A 71 -20.96 -41.55 -29.66
CA VAL A 71 -20.59 -40.51 -28.69
C VAL A 71 -20.89 -41.04 -27.27
N GLY A 72 -19.85 -41.25 -26.48
CA GLY A 72 -19.94 -41.71 -25.10
C GLY A 72 -20.40 -40.55 -24.19
N ARG A 73 -19.45 -39.79 -23.67
CA ARG A 73 -19.71 -38.61 -22.81
C ARG A 73 -19.36 -37.29 -23.49
N LYS A 74 -20.12 -36.25 -23.16
CA LYS A 74 -19.89 -34.89 -23.59
C LYS A 74 -19.28 -34.14 -22.38
N VAL A 75 -18.01 -33.82 -22.43
CA VAL A 75 -17.31 -33.22 -21.32
C VAL A 75 -17.14 -31.72 -21.59
N ASN A 76 -17.47 -30.92 -20.59
CA ASN A 76 -17.23 -29.48 -20.59
C ASN A 76 -15.78 -29.22 -20.18
N MET A 77 -15.01 -28.52 -21.03
CA MET A 77 -13.60 -28.22 -20.83
C MET A 77 -13.38 -26.79 -20.26
N MET A 78 -14.47 -26.05 -20.10
CA MET A 78 -14.41 -24.71 -19.48
C MET A 78 -14.29 -24.86 -17.96
N GLU A 79 -13.83 -23.81 -17.30
CA GLU A 79 -13.83 -23.74 -15.85
C GLU A 79 -15.27 -23.86 -15.32
N GLN A 80 -15.43 -24.66 -14.30
CA GLN A 80 -16.73 -24.96 -13.67
C GLN A 80 -16.62 -24.70 -12.17
N VAL A 81 -17.75 -24.37 -11.57
CA VAL A 81 -17.87 -24.09 -10.15
C VAL A 81 -18.71 -25.17 -9.49
N LEU A 82 -18.19 -25.72 -8.41
CA LEU A 82 -18.86 -26.72 -7.60
C LEU A 82 -19.03 -26.22 -6.18
N ASP A 83 -20.27 -26.13 -5.72
CA ASP A 83 -20.57 -25.77 -4.34
C ASP A 83 -20.32 -26.96 -3.40
N ILE A 84 -19.59 -26.69 -2.32
CA ILE A 84 -19.45 -27.60 -1.19
C ILE A 84 -20.57 -27.24 -0.20
N PRO A 85 -21.50 -28.19 0.07
CA PRO A 85 -22.59 -27.94 0.99
C PRO A 85 -22.07 -27.67 2.41
N GLY A 86 -22.81 -26.90 3.18
CA GLY A 86 -22.49 -26.59 4.57
C GLY A 86 -22.27 -27.86 5.41
N GLN A 87 -21.15 -27.93 6.09
CA GLN A 87 -20.74 -29.03 6.97
C GLN A 87 -20.53 -28.52 8.37
N GLU A 88 -20.97 -29.27 9.36
CA GLU A 88 -20.61 -29.05 10.75
C GLU A 88 -19.29 -29.78 11.05
N ILE A 89 -18.31 -29.04 11.49
CA ILE A 89 -16.95 -29.51 11.76
C ILE A 89 -16.58 -29.12 13.19
N ILE A 90 -15.87 -30.01 13.88
CA ILE A 90 -15.32 -29.73 15.19
C ILE A 90 -13.85 -29.35 15.00
N THR A 91 -13.48 -28.17 15.46
CA THR A 91 -12.11 -27.64 15.44
C THR A 91 -11.26 -28.33 16.50
N LYS A 92 -9.95 -28.09 16.47
CA LYS A 92 -9.00 -28.69 17.39
C LYS A 92 -9.24 -28.28 18.87
N ASP A 93 -9.74 -27.07 19.09
CA ASP A 93 -10.17 -26.55 20.40
C ASP A 93 -11.60 -26.94 20.80
N ASN A 94 -12.15 -27.94 20.10
CA ASN A 94 -13.48 -28.53 20.35
C ASN A 94 -14.67 -27.56 20.14
N ALA A 95 -14.49 -26.54 19.32
CA ALA A 95 -15.60 -25.68 18.88
C ALA A 95 -16.30 -26.26 17.65
N MET A 96 -17.64 -26.28 17.66
CA MET A 96 -18.43 -26.68 16.49
C MET A 96 -18.59 -25.49 15.54
N VAL A 97 -18.30 -25.68 14.25
CA VAL A 97 -18.36 -24.62 13.23
C VAL A 97 -19.08 -25.15 12.00
N ALA A 98 -20.05 -24.39 11.49
CA ALA A 98 -20.64 -24.66 10.17
C ALA A 98 -19.82 -23.96 9.10
N VAL A 99 -19.37 -24.69 8.09
CA VAL A 99 -18.52 -24.18 7.00
C VAL A 99 -19.04 -24.63 5.67
N ASP A 100 -19.09 -23.74 4.71
CA ASP A 100 -19.38 -23.99 3.31
C ASP A 100 -18.31 -23.36 2.40
N GLY A 101 -18.21 -23.84 1.16
CA GLY A 101 -17.19 -23.37 0.24
C GLY A 101 -17.54 -23.64 -1.21
N VAL A 102 -16.60 -23.27 -2.07
CA VAL A 102 -16.68 -23.51 -3.52
C VAL A 102 -15.36 -24.02 -4.04
N VAL A 103 -15.43 -24.91 -5.03
CA VAL A 103 -14.29 -25.41 -5.78
C VAL A 103 -14.43 -24.97 -7.23
N PHE A 104 -13.40 -24.32 -7.74
CA PHE A 104 -13.26 -24.01 -9.16
C PHE A 104 -12.37 -25.06 -9.80
N PHE A 105 -12.85 -25.68 -10.84
CA PHE A 105 -12.10 -26.74 -11.50
C PHE A 105 -12.26 -26.68 -13.01
N GLN A 106 -11.29 -27.23 -13.72
CA GLN A 106 -11.30 -27.36 -15.16
C GLN A 106 -10.87 -28.78 -15.55
N VAL A 107 -11.62 -29.38 -16.47
CA VAL A 107 -11.22 -30.66 -17.04
C VAL A 107 -10.13 -30.43 -18.08
N LEU A 108 -8.99 -31.10 -17.93
CA LEU A 108 -7.86 -31.05 -18.88
C LEU A 108 -7.87 -32.23 -19.82
N ASP A 109 -8.31 -33.41 -19.35
CA ASP A 109 -8.39 -34.65 -20.14
C ASP A 109 -9.81 -35.22 -20.06
N ALA A 110 -10.54 -35.09 -21.17
CA ALA A 110 -11.91 -35.54 -21.24
C ALA A 110 -12.04 -37.08 -21.15
N ALA A 111 -11.04 -37.85 -21.59
CA ALA A 111 -11.05 -39.28 -21.50
C ALA A 111 -10.92 -39.76 -20.06
N ARG A 112 -9.95 -39.25 -19.32
CA ARG A 112 -9.76 -39.59 -17.91
C ARG A 112 -10.98 -39.17 -17.08
N ALA A 113 -11.46 -37.94 -17.26
CA ALA A 113 -12.64 -37.44 -16.56
C ALA A 113 -13.93 -38.25 -16.84
N ALA A 114 -13.99 -38.87 -18.00
CA ALA A 114 -15.15 -39.66 -18.39
C ALA A 114 -15.12 -41.14 -17.91
N TYR A 115 -13.90 -41.72 -17.78
CA TYR A 115 -13.79 -43.18 -17.63
C TYR A 115 -13.05 -43.63 -16.36
N GLU A 116 -12.23 -42.74 -15.73
CA GLU A 116 -11.55 -43.07 -14.48
C GLU A 116 -12.48 -42.89 -13.26
N VAL A 117 -13.50 -42.04 -13.36
CA VAL A 117 -14.46 -41.80 -12.28
C VAL A 117 -15.90 -41.88 -12.81
N SER A 118 -16.79 -42.50 -12.05
CA SER A 118 -18.18 -42.68 -12.47
C SER A 118 -18.98 -41.37 -12.45
N ASP A 119 -18.81 -40.58 -11.39
CA ASP A 119 -19.38 -39.23 -11.22
C ASP A 119 -18.30 -38.27 -10.71
N LEU A 120 -17.81 -37.46 -11.63
CA LEU A 120 -16.74 -36.51 -11.37
C LEU A 120 -17.15 -35.45 -10.34
N TYR A 121 -18.37 -34.91 -10.47
CA TYR A 121 -18.85 -33.86 -9.58
C TYR A 121 -19.01 -34.37 -8.15
N LEU A 122 -19.61 -35.51 -7.99
CA LEU A 122 -19.78 -36.14 -6.68
C LEU A 122 -18.44 -36.50 -6.07
N ALA A 123 -17.50 -37.01 -6.84
CA ALA A 123 -16.18 -37.39 -6.36
C ALA A 123 -15.40 -36.17 -5.87
N ILE A 124 -15.35 -35.07 -6.65
CA ILE A 124 -14.69 -33.82 -6.24
C ILE A 124 -15.37 -33.25 -4.98
N MET A 125 -16.70 -33.23 -4.94
CA MET A 125 -17.46 -32.73 -3.79
C MET A 125 -17.13 -33.50 -2.51
N GLN A 126 -17.16 -34.86 -2.57
CA GLN A 126 -16.84 -35.67 -1.41
C GLN A 126 -15.36 -35.55 -0.96
N LEU A 127 -14.46 -35.47 -1.91
CA LEU A 127 -13.04 -35.23 -1.67
C LEU A 127 -12.82 -33.90 -0.98
N ALA A 128 -13.39 -32.82 -1.53
CA ALA A 128 -13.28 -31.47 -0.96
C ALA A 128 -13.90 -31.41 0.45
N THR A 129 -15.10 -31.99 0.63
CA THR A 129 -15.79 -32.04 1.93
C THR A 129 -14.96 -32.77 2.99
N THR A 130 -14.36 -33.90 2.64
CA THR A 130 -13.56 -34.71 3.58
C THR A 130 -12.26 -33.99 3.94
N ASN A 131 -11.59 -33.38 2.96
CA ASN A 131 -10.36 -32.63 3.22
C ASN A 131 -10.64 -31.32 3.97
N LEU A 132 -11.75 -30.64 3.70
CA LEU A 132 -12.20 -29.49 4.46
C LEU A 132 -12.33 -29.83 5.95
N ARG A 133 -12.97 -30.97 6.26
CA ARG A 133 -13.10 -31.45 7.64
C ARG A 133 -11.75 -31.74 8.28
N THR A 134 -10.82 -32.33 7.54
CA THR A 134 -9.49 -32.67 8.04
C THR A 134 -8.66 -31.42 8.32
N VAL A 135 -8.65 -30.47 7.39
CA VAL A 135 -7.88 -29.22 7.52
C VAL A 135 -8.42 -28.39 8.68
N MET A 136 -9.73 -28.13 8.70
CA MET A 136 -10.39 -27.35 9.76
C MET A 136 -10.29 -28.00 11.12
N GLY A 137 -10.43 -29.33 11.20
CA GLY A 137 -10.28 -30.07 12.46
C GLY A 137 -8.86 -30.10 13.03
N SER A 138 -7.86 -29.73 12.24
CA SER A 138 -6.47 -29.60 12.68
C SER A 138 -6.10 -28.20 13.23
N MET A 139 -6.99 -27.22 13.09
CA MET A 139 -6.76 -25.81 13.45
C MET A 139 -7.68 -25.37 14.60
N ASP A 140 -7.25 -24.38 15.35
CA ASP A 140 -8.07 -23.75 16.37
C ASP A 140 -9.09 -22.80 15.74
N LEU A 141 -10.19 -22.48 16.44
CA LEU A 141 -11.26 -21.62 15.91
C LEU A 141 -10.74 -20.25 15.46
N ASP A 142 -9.91 -19.61 16.27
CA ASP A 142 -9.32 -18.31 15.92
C ASP A 142 -8.46 -18.37 14.65
N GLU A 143 -7.73 -19.47 14.46
CA GLU A 143 -6.94 -19.70 13.24
C GLU A 143 -7.83 -19.91 12.04
N THR A 144 -8.93 -20.67 12.16
CA THR A 144 -9.86 -20.91 11.05
C THR A 144 -10.55 -19.64 10.59
N LEU A 145 -10.80 -18.69 11.49
CA LEU A 145 -11.41 -17.40 11.16
C LEU A 145 -10.40 -16.40 10.55
N SER A 146 -9.14 -16.45 11.00
CA SER A 146 -8.10 -15.48 10.61
C SER A 146 -7.24 -15.91 9.45
N LYS A 147 -7.02 -17.24 9.25
CA LYS A 147 -6.07 -17.80 8.27
C LYS A 147 -6.79 -18.48 7.09
N ARG A 148 -7.85 -17.87 6.56
CA ARG A 148 -8.63 -18.44 5.44
C ARG A 148 -7.77 -18.77 4.22
N ASP A 149 -6.81 -17.92 3.89
CA ASP A 149 -5.92 -18.12 2.75
C ASP A 149 -5.04 -19.37 2.91
N GLU A 150 -4.59 -19.65 4.13
CA GLU A 150 -3.81 -20.86 4.43
C GLU A 150 -4.65 -22.12 4.27
N ILE A 151 -5.91 -22.07 4.73
CA ILE A 151 -6.86 -23.18 4.57
C ILE A 151 -7.13 -23.42 3.08
N ASN A 152 -7.43 -22.37 2.31
CA ASN A 152 -7.68 -22.44 0.87
C ASN A 152 -6.48 -23.06 0.14
N ALA A 153 -5.25 -22.64 0.47
CA ALA A 153 -4.03 -23.16 -0.14
C ALA A 153 -3.78 -24.65 0.19
N ARG A 154 -4.00 -25.05 1.44
CA ARG A 154 -3.88 -26.45 1.86
C ARG A 154 -4.93 -27.33 1.17
N LEU A 155 -6.19 -26.87 1.12
CA LEU A 155 -7.26 -27.58 0.43
C LEU A 155 -6.97 -27.72 -1.07
N LEU A 156 -6.55 -26.62 -1.71
CA LEU A 156 -6.16 -26.61 -3.11
C LEU A 156 -5.11 -27.69 -3.40
N THR A 157 -4.04 -27.73 -2.61
CA THR A 157 -2.94 -28.67 -2.82
C THR A 157 -3.40 -30.12 -2.73
N VAL A 158 -4.18 -30.47 -1.70
CA VAL A 158 -4.60 -31.85 -1.47
C VAL A 158 -5.65 -32.28 -2.50
N VAL A 159 -6.62 -31.41 -2.83
CA VAL A 159 -7.68 -31.74 -3.77
C VAL A 159 -7.14 -31.82 -5.20
N ASP A 160 -6.27 -30.88 -5.62
CA ASP A 160 -5.63 -30.87 -6.94
C ASP A 160 -4.81 -32.14 -7.16
N GLN A 161 -3.97 -32.50 -6.19
CA GLN A 161 -3.15 -33.74 -6.26
C GLN A 161 -4.02 -35.00 -6.43
N ALA A 162 -5.14 -35.07 -5.72
CA ALA A 162 -6.02 -36.24 -5.83
C ALA A 162 -6.80 -36.30 -7.14
N THR A 163 -7.18 -35.15 -7.70
CA THR A 163 -7.96 -35.04 -8.95
C THR A 163 -7.10 -35.15 -10.22
N GLU A 164 -5.78 -35.07 -10.10
CA GLU A 164 -4.84 -35.21 -11.23
C GLU A 164 -5.01 -36.55 -11.94
N SER A 165 -5.27 -37.64 -11.22
CA SER A 165 -5.52 -38.96 -11.78
C SER A 165 -6.76 -38.99 -12.69
N TRP A 166 -7.75 -38.15 -12.42
CA TRP A 166 -8.97 -38.00 -13.20
C TRP A 166 -8.85 -37.01 -14.36
N GLY A 167 -7.67 -36.44 -14.57
CA GLY A 167 -7.42 -35.45 -15.62
C GLY A 167 -8.13 -34.10 -15.37
N VAL A 168 -8.32 -33.75 -14.11
CA VAL A 168 -8.98 -32.52 -13.67
C VAL A 168 -7.98 -31.66 -12.92
N LYS A 169 -7.97 -30.37 -13.22
CA LYS A 169 -7.21 -29.34 -12.53
C LYS A 169 -8.12 -28.56 -11.61
N ILE A 170 -7.77 -28.47 -10.35
CA ILE A 170 -8.44 -27.54 -9.43
C ILE A 170 -7.73 -26.20 -9.56
N THR A 171 -8.46 -25.16 -9.97
CA THR A 171 -7.93 -23.83 -10.18
C THR A 171 -7.87 -23.08 -8.86
N ARG A 172 -8.94 -23.22 -8.05
CA ARG A 172 -9.09 -22.47 -6.81
C ARG A 172 -10.09 -23.15 -5.89
N VAL A 173 -9.84 -23.07 -4.60
CA VAL A 173 -10.79 -23.45 -3.54
C VAL A 173 -11.01 -22.24 -2.64
N GLU A 174 -12.24 -21.89 -2.37
CA GLU A 174 -12.59 -20.77 -1.51
C GLU A 174 -13.63 -21.16 -0.47
N LEU A 175 -13.37 -20.75 0.77
CA LEU A 175 -14.37 -20.81 1.84
C LEU A 175 -15.36 -19.66 1.68
N LYS A 176 -16.65 -19.97 1.58
CA LYS A 176 -17.73 -18.97 1.52
C LYS A 176 -17.95 -18.34 2.90
N ASP A 177 -18.35 -19.17 3.84
CA ASP A 177 -18.75 -18.71 5.17
C ASP A 177 -18.24 -19.66 6.26
N ILE A 178 -17.90 -19.11 7.39
CA ILE A 178 -17.51 -19.83 8.60
C ILE A 178 -18.38 -19.30 9.73
N ARG A 179 -19.31 -20.13 10.22
CA ARG A 179 -20.31 -19.75 11.21
C ARG A 179 -20.12 -20.52 12.50
N PRO A 180 -19.45 -19.93 13.50
CA PRO A 180 -19.42 -20.47 14.84
C PRO A 180 -20.79 -20.37 15.54
N PRO A 181 -21.08 -21.14 16.57
CA PRO A 181 -22.24 -20.97 17.40
C PRO A 181 -22.34 -19.58 18.04
N ALA A 182 -23.57 -19.07 18.19
CA ALA A 182 -23.82 -17.71 18.66
C ALA A 182 -23.22 -17.44 20.07
N ASP A 183 -23.23 -18.45 20.93
CA ASP A 183 -22.70 -18.35 22.31
C ASP A 183 -21.19 -18.12 22.30
N ILE A 184 -20.47 -18.80 21.43
CA ILE A 184 -19.02 -18.65 21.25
C ILE A 184 -18.72 -17.25 20.68
N VAL A 185 -19.46 -16.84 19.64
CA VAL A 185 -19.32 -15.50 19.05
C VAL A 185 -19.52 -14.39 20.09
N ASN A 186 -20.54 -14.53 20.94
CA ASN A 186 -20.81 -13.59 22.03
C ASN A 186 -19.72 -13.59 23.09
N ALA A 187 -19.19 -14.78 23.45
CA ALA A 187 -18.10 -14.89 24.41
C ALA A 187 -16.78 -14.28 23.87
N MET A 188 -16.42 -14.59 22.64
CA MET A 188 -15.25 -14.01 21.96
C MET A 188 -15.41 -12.48 21.81
N GLY A 189 -16.60 -12.01 21.47
CA GLY A 189 -16.88 -10.57 21.40
C GLY A 189 -16.64 -9.83 22.71
N ARG A 190 -17.04 -10.44 23.83
CA ARG A 190 -16.77 -9.87 25.18
C ARG A 190 -15.27 -9.90 25.51
N GLN A 191 -14.60 -11.01 25.23
CA GLN A 191 -13.15 -11.13 25.44
C GLN A 191 -12.36 -10.12 24.60
N MET A 192 -12.64 -10.03 23.30
CA MET A 192 -11.98 -9.07 22.41
C MET A 192 -12.24 -7.62 22.84
N LYS A 193 -13.45 -7.29 23.30
CA LYS A 193 -13.76 -5.96 23.82
C LYS A 193 -12.89 -5.66 25.04
N ALA A 194 -12.82 -6.56 26.02
CA ALA A 194 -12.02 -6.38 27.22
C ALA A 194 -10.51 -6.25 26.89
N GLU A 195 -10.02 -7.04 25.93
CA GLU A 195 -8.61 -6.96 25.49
C GLU A 195 -8.31 -5.63 24.79
N ARG A 196 -9.22 -5.15 23.92
CA ARG A 196 -9.09 -3.85 23.27
C ARG A 196 -9.12 -2.70 24.27
N GLU A 197 -10.02 -2.76 25.27
CA GLU A 197 -10.08 -1.77 26.36
C GLU A 197 -8.78 -1.76 27.15
N LYS A 198 -8.26 -2.94 27.51
CA LYS A 198 -6.97 -3.06 28.20
C LYS A 198 -5.83 -2.46 27.38
N ARG A 199 -5.74 -2.81 26.10
CA ARG A 199 -4.70 -2.25 25.22
C ARG A 199 -4.84 -0.73 25.05
N ALA A 200 -6.06 -0.21 24.92
CA ALA A 200 -6.30 1.22 24.84
C ALA A 200 -5.80 1.96 26.08
N ILE A 201 -6.11 1.45 27.30
CA ILE A 201 -5.63 2.03 28.56
C ILE A 201 -4.11 1.99 28.67
N ILE A 202 -3.47 0.91 28.23
CA ILE A 202 -2.00 0.81 28.24
C ILE A 202 -1.38 1.85 27.31
N ILE A 203 -1.86 1.93 26.07
CA ILE A 203 -1.37 2.89 25.06
C ILE A 203 -1.59 4.33 25.53
N GLU A 204 -2.75 4.62 26.10
CA GLU A 204 -3.06 5.94 26.64
C GLU A 204 -2.12 6.31 27.80
N SER A 205 -1.90 5.38 28.73
CA SER A 205 -1.00 5.58 29.87
C SER A 205 0.45 5.76 29.44
N GLU A 206 0.90 5.00 28.46
CA GLU A 206 2.24 5.17 27.86
C GLU A 206 2.36 6.52 27.15
N GLY A 207 1.33 6.91 26.37
CA GLY A 207 1.27 8.21 25.72
C GLY A 207 1.34 9.36 26.72
N GLN A 208 0.60 9.28 27.83
CA GLN A 208 0.63 10.29 28.89
C GLN A 208 2.02 10.35 29.56
N ARG A 209 2.60 9.20 29.89
CA ARG A 209 3.95 9.14 30.46
C ARG A 209 4.98 9.74 29.52
N GLN A 210 4.95 9.38 28.23
CA GLN A 210 5.89 9.92 27.26
C GLN A 210 5.70 11.42 27.05
N ASN A 211 4.48 11.90 27.05
CA ASN A 211 4.19 13.34 26.99
C ASN A 211 4.79 14.10 28.18
N GLN A 212 4.62 13.57 29.41
CA GLN A 212 5.23 14.19 30.60
C GLN A 212 6.76 14.21 30.55
N ILE A 213 7.39 13.13 30.05
CA ILE A 213 8.83 13.06 29.85
C ILE A 213 9.27 14.15 28.85
N ASN A 214 8.61 14.21 27.69
CA ASN A 214 8.94 15.17 26.65
C ASN A 214 8.78 16.62 27.11
N ILE A 215 7.73 16.91 27.90
CA ILE A 215 7.52 18.25 28.50
C ILE A 215 8.66 18.57 29.49
N ALA A 216 9.00 17.63 30.37
CA ALA A 216 10.08 17.83 31.34
C ALA A 216 11.45 18.00 30.68
N GLU A 217 11.76 17.22 29.65
CA GLU A 217 12.97 17.37 28.85
C GLU A 217 13.00 18.71 28.11
N GLY A 218 11.88 19.12 27.50
CA GLY A 218 11.75 20.42 26.84
C GLY A 218 11.96 21.58 27.81
N GLN A 219 11.41 21.52 29.01
CA GLN A 219 11.62 22.52 30.07
C GLN A 219 13.07 22.56 30.53
N LYS A 220 13.69 21.40 30.77
CA LYS A 220 15.11 21.30 31.12
C LYS A 220 15.98 21.91 30.04
N GLN A 221 15.75 21.56 28.78
CA GLN A 221 16.52 22.09 27.66
C GLN A 221 16.36 23.59 27.50
N SER A 222 15.13 24.09 27.68
CA SER A 222 14.86 25.55 27.66
C SER A 222 15.63 26.28 28.74
N GLN A 223 15.65 25.77 29.98
CA GLN A 223 16.39 26.37 31.09
C GLN A 223 17.91 26.36 30.84
N ILE A 224 18.43 25.26 30.28
CA ILE A 224 19.85 25.16 29.93
C ILE A 224 20.22 26.20 28.87
N LEU A 225 19.45 26.27 27.78
CA LEU A 225 19.69 27.23 26.70
C LEU A 225 19.56 28.69 27.18
N GLU A 226 18.60 28.96 28.06
CA GLU A 226 18.47 30.32 28.66
C GLU A 226 19.65 30.67 29.57
N ALA A 227 20.13 29.71 30.37
CA ALA A 227 21.30 29.92 31.21
C ALA A 227 22.58 30.08 30.38
N GLU A 228 22.75 29.32 29.32
CA GLU A 228 23.85 29.45 28.38
C GLU A 228 23.79 30.79 27.65
N GLY A 229 22.61 31.21 27.18
CA GLY A 229 22.40 32.51 26.55
C GLY A 229 22.75 33.68 27.48
N ARG A 230 22.34 33.61 28.76
CA ARG A 230 22.71 34.63 29.78
C ARG A 230 24.21 34.63 30.02
N ARG A 231 24.85 33.47 30.11
CA ARG A 231 26.30 33.38 30.28
C ARG A 231 27.05 33.98 29.08
N GLU A 232 26.64 33.64 27.88
CA GLU A 232 27.28 34.17 26.66
C GLU A 232 27.06 35.67 26.52
N ALA A 233 25.86 36.19 26.82
CA ALA A 233 25.59 37.62 26.84
C ALA A 233 26.49 38.35 27.84
N ALA A 234 26.62 37.83 29.08
CA ALA A 234 27.50 38.42 30.10
C ALA A 234 28.98 38.39 29.68
N TYR A 235 29.40 37.29 29.02
CA TYR A 235 30.78 37.21 28.50
C TYR A 235 31.01 38.24 27.40
N ARG A 236 30.11 38.42 26.48
CA ARG A 236 30.20 39.42 25.40
C ARG A 236 30.17 40.85 25.93
N ASP A 237 29.32 41.09 26.94
CA ASP A 237 29.29 42.41 27.61
C ASP A 237 30.61 42.73 28.35
N ALA A 238 31.21 41.73 29.01
CA ALA A 238 32.52 41.89 29.66
C ALA A 238 33.61 42.15 28.61
N GLU A 239 33.65 41.40 27.53
CA GLU A 239 34.59 41.61 26.42
C GLU A 239 34.43 43.01 25.78
N ALA A 240 33.18 43.43 25.57
CA ALA A 240 32.93 44.78 25.06
C ALA A 240 33.40 45.88 25.97
N ARG A 241 33.21 45.73 27.31
CA ARG A 241 33.73 46.70 28.31
C ARG A 241 35.22 46.68 28.33
N GLU A 242 35.90 45.55 28.29
CA GLU A 242 37.33 45.43 28.24
C GLU A 242 37.89 46.11 26.99
N ARG A 243 37.33 45.90 25.83
CA ARG A 243 37.73 46.55 24.58
C ARG A 243 37.50 48.07 24.63
N SER A 244 36.41 48.53 25.21
CA SER A 244 36.13 49.95 25.39
C SER A 244 37.16 50.61 26.33
N ALA A 245 37.46 49.97 27.46
CA ALA A 245 38.43 50.43 28.39
C ALA A 245 39.86 50.48 27.78
N GLN A 246 40.20 49.48 26.98
CA GLN A 246 41.45 49.40 26.26
C GLN A 246 41.58 50.52 25.19
N ALA A 247 40.47 50.75 24.46
CA ALA A 247 40.43 51.88 23.52
C ALA A 247 40.54 53.24 24.19
N GLU A 248 39.88 53.46 25.36
CA GLU A 248 40.00 54.66 26.15
C GLU A 248 41.40 54.84 26.69
N ALA A 249 42.05 53.77 27.21
CA ALA A 249 43.43 53.83 27.70
C ALA A 249 44.41 54.22 26.55
N THR A 250 44.24 53.62 25.38
CA THR A 250 45.05 53.92 24.19
C THR A 250 44.84 55.38 23.72
N ALA A 251 43.58 55.82 23.70
CA ALA A 251 43.27 57.23 23.36
C ALA A 251 43.87 58.21 24.35
N THR A 252 43.80 57.88 25.64
CA THR A 252 44.40 58.73 26.70
C THR A 252 45.92 58.75 26.59
N GLU A 253 46.58 57.65 26.31
CA GLU A 253 48.03 57.59 26.10
C GLU A 253 48.46 58.39 24.86
N LEU A 254 47.72 58.33 23.75
CA LEU A 254 47.96 59.11 22.55
C LEU A 254 47.82 60.62 22.83
N VAL A 255 46.81 61.01 23.62
CA VAL A 255 46.62 62.41 24.05
C VAL A 255 47.76 62.87 24.99
N SER A 256 48.17 62.01 25.94
CA SER A 256 49.30 62.32 26.85
C SER A 256 50.58 62.51 26.07
N LYS A 257 50.87 61.64 25.09
CA LYS A 257 52.09 61.85 24.21
C LYS A 257 51.99 63.09 23.35
N ALA A 258 50.80 63.47 22.91
CA ALA A 258 50.63 64.74 22.17
C ALA A 258 50.84 65.98 23.04
N ILE A 259 50.51 65.92 24.32
CA ILE A 259 50.75 66.98 25.32
C ILE A 259 52.24 67.10 25.65
N GLU A 260 52.91 65.96 25.83
CA GLU A 260 54.39 65.95 26.07
C GLU A 260 55.18 66.62 24.93
N ASN A 261 54.69 66.48 23.69
CA ASN A 261 55.28 67.10 22.50
C ASN A 261 54.92 68.57 22.31
N GLY A 262 54.40 69.26 23.34
CA GLY A 262 54.32 70.71 23.42
C GLY A 262 53.14 71.39 22.74
N SER A 263 52.02 70.73 22.53
CA SER A 263 50.80 71.30 21.95
C SER A 263 49.74 71.61 23.01
N PRO A 264 49.65 72.81 23.62
CA PRO A 264 48.59 73.16 24.58
C PRO A 264 47.17 73.10 23.99
N GLN A 265 47.04 73.18 22.69
CA GLN A 265 45.75 73.13 21.96
C GLN A 265 45.13 71.77 22.02
N ALA A 266 45.88 70.67 22.14
CA ALA A 266 45.40 69.32 22.27
C ALA A 266 44.59 69.07 23.57
N ILE A 267 45.02 69.72 24.68
CA ILE A 267 44.31 69.64 25.97
C ILE A 267 42.95 70.31 25.87
N ASN A 268 42.89 71.49 25.29
CA ASN A 268 41.66 72.24 25.15
C ASN A 268 40.66 71.52 24.24
N TYR A 269 41.14 70.88 23.15
CA TYR A 269 40.26 70.04 22.25
C TYR A 269 39.67 68.81 22.95
N PHE A 270 40.50 68.09 23.72
CA PHE A 270 40.03 66.91 24.45
C PHE A 270 39.02 67.24 25.55
N VAL A 271 39.31 68.35 26.32
CA VAL A 271 38.36 68.84 27.34
C VAL A 271 37.03 69.27 26.70
N ALA A 272 37.13 69.99 25.56
CA ALA A 272 35.93 70.42 24.83
C ALA A 272 35.13 69.23 24.29
N GLN A 273 35.82 68.23 23.76
CA GLN A 273 35.14 66.99 23.27
C GLN A 273 34.43 66.23 24.40
N LYS A 274 35.08 66.00 25.53
CA LYS A 274 34.49 65.38 26.70
C LYS A 274 33.33 66.19 27.30
N TYR A 275 33.44 67.52 27.23
CA TYR A 275 32.36 68.41 27.66
C TYR A 275 31.12 68.32 26.74
N VAL A 276 31.30 68.28 25.42
CA VAL A 276 30.24 68.12 24.44
C VAL A 276 29.59 66.75 24.58
N GLU A 277 30.37 65.68 24.78
CA GLU A 277 29.86 64.30 25.02
C GLU A 277 29.03 64.26 26.33
N ALA A 278 29.49 64.88 27.41
CA ALA A 278 28.73 64.97 28.66
C ALA A 278 27.44 65.77 28.52
N ILE A 279 27.43 66.88 27.78
CA ILE A 279 26.24 67.66 27.49
C ILE A 279 25.27 66.81 26.60
N GLY A 280 25.80 66.07 25.62
CA GLY A 280 24.98 65.14 24.77
C GLY A 280 24.29 64.07 25.59
N MET A 281 24.94 63.43 26.54
CA MET A 281 24.40 62.50 27.49
C MET A 281 23.30 63.11 28.38
N PHE A 282 23.51 64.34 28.87
CA PHE A 282 22.47 65.04 29.63
C PHE A 282 21.28 65.43 28.79
N ALA A 283 21.49 65.89 27.53
CA ALA A 283 20.42 66.27 26.63
C ALA A 283 19.53 65.05 26.17
N SER A 284 20.13 63.89 26.15
CA SER A 284 19.42 62.63 25.78
C SER A 284 18.76 61.95 26.98
N SER A 285 18.98 62.41 28.22
CA SER A 285 18.40 61.83 29.42
C SER A 285 16.91 62.24 29.57
N PRO A 286 15.98 61.29 29.63
CA PRO A 286 14.52 61.62 29.75
C PRO A 286 14.12 62.30 31.06
N ASN A 287 15.02 62.37 32.07
CA ASN A 287 14.77 62.93 33.41
C ASN A 287 15.53 64.26 33.73
N ALA A 288 16.12 64.87 32.74
CA ALA A 288 16.89 66.14 32.97
C ALA A 288 15.96 67.35 33.18
N LYS A 289 15.54 67.58 34.43
CA LYS A 289 14.65 68.68 34.78
C LYS A 289 15.40 69.97 35.21
N THR A 290 16.69 69.92 35.54
CA THR A 290 17.48 71.10 35.91
C THR A 290 18.94 70.89 35.59
N ILE A 291 19.55 71.78 34.78
CA ILE A 291 20.99 71.78 34.45
C ILE A 291 21.60 72.99 35.16
N LEU A 292 22.41 72.73 36.17
CA LEU A 292 23.21 73.76 36.83
C LEU A 292 24.55 73.87 36.12
N PHE A 293 24.80 74.97 35.39
CA PHE A 293 26.08 75.26 34.80
C PHE A 293 26.93 76.09 35.82
N PRO A 294 28.16 75.69 36.18
CA PRO A 294 29.12 76.54 36.91
C PRO A 294 29.44 77.74 36.05
N ILE A 295 29.36 78.95 36.65
CA ILE A 295 29.61 80.23 35.96
C ILE A 295 31.02 80.30 35.34
N GLU A 296 31.96 79.57 35.87
CA GLU A 296 33.37 79.51 35.38
C GLU A 296 33.46 78.74 34.00
N ALA A 297 32.49 77.93 33.65
CA ALA A 297 32.46 77.25 32.33
C ALA A 297 32.12 78.23 31.20
N SER A 298 31.46 79.33 31.46
CA SER A 298 31.11 80.34 30.46
C SER A 298 32.38 81.13 30.00
N ALA A 299 33.41 81.21 30.81
CA ALA A 299 34.70 81.85 30.45
C ALA A 299 35.53 81.00 29.47
N LEU A 300 35.37 79.66 29.49
CA LEU A 300 36.00 78.72 28.54
C LEU A 300 35.31 78.73 27.17
N ILE A 301 34.03 79.04 27.12
CA ILE A 301 33.28 79.15 25.88
C ILE A 301 33.63 80.46 25.13
N GLY A 302 33.93 81.50 25.84
CA GLY A 302 34.37 82.82 25.26
C GLY A 302 35.72 82.82 24.55
N THR A 303 36.62 81.87 24.86
CA THR A 303 37.91 81.71 24.19
C THR A 303 37.90 80.80 22.97
N LEU A 304 36.82 80.12 22.74
CA LEU A 304 36.55 79.25 21.56
C LEU A 304 35.68 79.97 20.49
N GLY A 305 36.14 81.20 20.07
CA GLY A 305 35.50 82.05 19.06
C GLY A 305 35.28 81.43 17.66
N GLY A 306 35.42 80.10 17.56
CA GLY A 306 35.16 79.35 16.32
C GLY A 306 33.98 78.49 16.34
N ILE A 307 33.36 78.20 17.51
CA ILE A 307 32.24 77.24 17.58
C ILE A 307 30.88 77.87 17.17
N GLY A 308 30.75 79.18 17.25
CA GLY A 308 29.57 79.91 16.81
C GLY A 308 29.32 79.85 15.28
N GLU A 309 30.42 79.77 14.49
CA GLU A 309 30.30 79.63 13.03
C GLU A 309 29.97 78.21 12.57
N ILE A 310 30.55 77.22 13.24
CA ILE A 310 30.24 75.81 12.93
C ILE A 310 28.78 75.44 13.28
N ALA A 311 28.26 76.02 14.36
CA ALA A 311 26.84 75.79 14.73
C ALA A 311 25.87 76.48 13.75
N LYS A 312 26.26 77.59 13.16
CA LYS A 312 25.45 78.30 12.17
C LYS A 312 25.42 77.63 10.83
N ASP A 313 26.53 76.99 10.42
CA ASP A 313 26.59 76.20 9.17
C ASP A 313 25.79 74.90 9.28
N ALA A 314 25.86 74.21 10.41
CA ALA A 314 25.09 73.00 10.66
C ALA A 314 23.56 73.21 10.74
N LEU A 315 23.16 74.44 11.16
CA LEU A 315 21.74 74.84 11.20
C LEU A 315 21.21 75.35 9.84
N SER A 316 22.10 75.87 8.96
CA SER A 316 21.70 76.34 7.63
C SER A 316 21.52 75.24 6.58
N ASP A 317 22.17 74.11 6.79
CA ASP A 317 22.06 72.97 5.86
C ASP A 317 20.75 72.14 6.07
N LYS A 318 20.10 72.36 7.21
CA LYS A 318 18.81 71.65 7.52
C LYS A 318 17.56 72.35 7.01
N SER A 319 17.70 73.49 6.30
CA SER A 319 16.60 74.23 5.67
C SER A 319 16.56 74.10 4.14
N ARG A 320 17.36 73.18 3.57
CA ARG A 320 17.45 72.92 2.14
C ARG A 320 17.32 71.46 1.72
N SER A 321 16.52 70.66 2.44
CA SER A 321 16.07 69.41 1.92
C SER A 321 14.61 69.09 2.35
#